data_9d900001a041105904f63c4f44cbcb61
#
_entry.id   9d900001a041105904f63c4f44cbcb61
#
_cell.length_a   1.000
_cell.length_b   1.000
_cell.length_c   1.000
_cell.angle_alpha   90.00
_cell.angle_beta   90.00
_cell.angle_gamma   90.00
#
_symmetry.space_group_name_H-M   'P 1'
#
loop_
_entity.id
_entity.type
_entity.pdbx_description
1 polymer ?
#
loop_
_entity_poly.entity_id
_entity_poly.type
_entity_poly.pdbx_seq_one_letter_code
_entity_poly.pdbx_strand_id
1 'polypeptide(L)'
;MAIATLAVAIPSPCVAGGYNVSGDAIPQSLTGAKGDAARGRAIIANRQVGLCLLCHSGPFPEERFQGTIGPDLNGVAARLSEGQIRLRIVDPSRTNPDSVMPAYFRTEGLARVTPSLRGKPILSAEQIEDVIAFLSTLK
;
A
#
# COMPACT_ATOMS: atom_id res chain seq x y z
N MET A 1 -2.89 -29.56 -46.71
CA MET A 1 -2.01 -29.54 -45.51
C MET A 1 -2.22 -28.22 -44.84
N ALA A 2 -2.89 -28.19 -43.66
CA ALA A 2 -3.10 -26.97 -42.86
C ALA A 2 -2.01 -26.93 -41.80
N ILE A 3 -1.23 -25.86 -41.79
CA ILE A 3 -0.18 -25.62 -40.77
C ILE A 3 -0.84 -24.90 -39.59
N ALA A 4 -0.98 -25.60 -38.48
CA ALA A 4 -1.45 -25.02 -37.24
C ALA A 4 -0.30 -24.25 -36.59
N THR A 5 -0.41 -22.92 -36.52
CA THR A 5 0.54 -22.05 -35.83
C THR A 5 0.24 -22.10 -34.33
N LEU A 6 1.11 -22.72 -33.55
CA LEU A 6 1.05 -22.73 -32.10
C LEU A 6 1.50 -21.35 -31.58
N ALA A 7 0.61 -20.57 -31.00
CA ALA A 7 0.95 -19.34 -30.30
C ALA A 7 1.58 -19.68 -28.95
N VAL A 8 2.89 -19.43 -28.83
CA VAL A 8 3.61 -19.52 -27.54
C VAL A 8 3.29 -18.29 -26.72
N ALA A 9 2.55 -18.46 -25.62
CA ALA A 9 2.35 -17.42 -24.63
C ALA A 9 3.69 -17.18 -23.89
N ILE A 10 4.31 -16.04 -24.12
CA ILE A 10 5.50 -15.61 -23.39
C ILE A 10 5.02 -15.13 -22.02
N PRO A 11 5.47 -15.72 -20.89
CA PRO A 11 5.17 -15.18 -19.57
C PRO A 11 5.82 -13.81 -19.44
N SER A 12 5.00 -12.77 -19.17
CA SER A 12 5.50 -11.45 -18.85
C SER A 12 6.36 -11.54 -17.57
N PRO A 13 7.57 -10.95 -17.56
CA PRO A 13 8.38 -10.94 -16.35
C PRO A 13 7.63 -10.18 -15.26
N CYS A 14 7.41 -10.84 -14.13
CA CYS A 14 6.96 -10.22 -12.90
C CYS A 14 8.09 -9.31 -12.42
N VAL A 15 8.03 -8.01 -12.76
CA VAL A 15 9.01 -7.02 -12.31
C VAL A 15 8.76 -6.78 -10.83
N ALA A 16 9.60 -7.39 -9.99
CA ALA A 16 9.62 -7.10 -8.56
C ALA A 16 9.90 -5.60 -8.36
N GLY A 17 8.91 -4.86 -7.87
CA GLY A 17 9.07 -3.48 -7.42
C GLY A 17 8.69 -2.35 -8.38
N GLY A 18 8.21 -2.63 -9.58
CA GLY A 18 7.81 -1.60 -10.54
C GLY A 18 6.36 -1.14 -10.35
N TYR A 19 6.14 0.09 -9.92
CA TYR A 19 4.83 0.76 -9.97
C TYR A 19 4.94 2.05 -10.78
N ASN A 20 3.85 2.40 -11.50
CA ASN A 20 3.79 3.63 -12.29
C ASN A 20 3.02 4.71 -11.52
N VAL A 21 3.66 5.85 -11.32
CA VAL A 21 3.04 7.04 -10.73
C VAL A 21 2.49 7.92 -11.85
N SER A 22 1.23 8.29 -11.73
CA SER A 22 0.56 9.25 -12.62
C SER A 22 -0.02 10.38 -11.78
N GLY A 23 0.56 11.57 -11.91
CA GLY A 23 0.23 12.69 -11.04
C GLY A 23 0.54 12.36 -9.57
N ASP A 24 -0.47 12.42 -8.70
CA ASP A 24 -0.41 12.11 -7.27
C ASP A 24 -1.00 10.74 -6.91
N ALA A 25 -0.99 9.79 -7.86
CA ALA A 25 -1.60 8.48 -7.72
C ALA A 25 -0.78 7.33 -8.35
N ILE A 26 -1.00 6.11 -7.87
CA ILE A 26 -0.65 4.85 -8.53
C ILE A 26 -1.98 4.21 -8.96
N PRO A 27 -2.42 4.40 -10.23
CA PRO A 27 -3.75 3.98 -10.66
C PRO A 27 -3.95 2.45 -10.66
N GLN A 28 -2.92 1.70 -11.06
CA GLN A 28 -2.98 0.24 -11.13
C GLN A 28 -2.68 -0.40 -9.79
N SER A 29 -3.37 -1.51 -9.49
CA SER A 29 -3.02 -2.37 -8.37
C SER A 29 -1.59 -2.91 -8.52
N LEU A 30 -0.86 -3.00 -7.41
CA LEU A 30 0.50 -3.56 -7.37
C LEU A 30 0.52 -5.06 -7.74
N THR A 31 -0.60 -5.75 -7.55
CA THR A 31 -0.73 -7.19 -7.85
C THR A 31 -1.55 -7.47 -9.11
N GLY A 32 -2.15 -6.43 -9.71
CA GLY A 32 -3.13 -6.59 -10.79
C GLY A 32 -4.50 -7.08 -10.32
N ALA A 33 -4.68 -7.34 -9.03
CA ALA A 33 -5.92 -7.81 -8.41
C ALA A 33 -6.38 -6.87 -7.30
N LYS A 34 -7.65 -6.97 -6.90
CA LYS A 34 -8.20 -6.26 -5.75
C LYS A 34 -7.85 -7.02 -4.47
N GLY A 35 -7.51 -6.29 -3.41
CA GLY A 35 -7.24 -6.86 -2.09
C GLY A 35 -8.51 -7.26 -1.33
N ASP A 36 -8.29 -7.86 -0.16
CA ASP A 36 -9.34 -8.27 0.79
C ASP A 36 -9.44 -7.28 1.94
N ALA A 37 -10.62 -6.68 2.12
CA ALA A 37 -10.84 -5.65 3.13
C ALA A 37 -10.74 -6.17 4.57
N ALA A 38 -11.11 -7.43 4.83
CA ALA A 38 -11.01 -7.99 6.18
C ALA A 38 -9.55 -8.21 6.59
N ARG A 39 -8.71 -8.73 5.66
CA ARG A 39 -7.26 -8.81 5.88
C ARG A 39 -6.64 -7.44 6.02
N GLY A 40 -7.05 -6.47 5.20
CA GLY A 40 -6.58 -5.09 5.28
C GLY A 40 -6.86 -4.46 6.65
N ARG A 41 -8.07 -4.65 7.17
CA ARG A 41 -8.42 -4.20 8.53
C ARG A 41 -7.52 -4.82 9.60
N ALA A 42 -7.28 -6.13 9.50
CA ALA A 42 -6.41 -6.83 10.44
C ALA A 42 -4.95 -6.33 10.38
N ILE A 43 -4.44 -6.02 9.18
CA ILE A 43 -3.10 -5.45 9.00
C ILE A 43 -3.02 -4.06 9.65
N ILE A 44 -4.00 -3.18 9.45
CA ILE A 44 -4.02 -1.82 10.02
C ILE A 44 -4.06 -1.87 11.55
N ALA A 45 -4.88 -2.77 12.13
CA ALA A 45 -4.98 -2.93 13.57
C ALA A 45 -3.71 -3.55 14.20
N ASN A 46 -2.91 -4.27 13.41
CA ASN A 46 -1.71 -4.94 13.91
C ASN A 46 -0.55 -3.96 14.08
N ARG A 47 -0.20 -3.66 15.34
CA ARG A 47 0.88 -2.72 15.72
C ARG A 47 2.30 -3.20 15.40
N GLN A 48 2.48 -4.46 15.01
CA GLN A 48 3.78 -5.03 14.64
C GLN A 48 3.94 -5.21 13.13
N VAL A 49 2.84 -5.23 12.38
CA VAL A 49 2.84 -5.44 10.93
C VAL A 49 2.53 -4.14 10.19
N GLY A 50 1.31 -3.61 10.36
CA GLY A 50 0.85 -2.42 9.66
C GLY A 50 1.39 -1.12 10.26
N LEU A 51 1.55 -1.06 11.58
CA LEU A 51 2.02 0.11 12.32
C LEU A 51 1.12 1.36 12.18
N CYS A 52 0.00 1.26 11.48
CA CYS A 52 -0.83 2.40 11.06
C CYS A 52 -1.39 3.17 12.26
N LEU A 53 -1.94 2.44 13.24
CA LEU A 53 -2.56 3.03 14.43
C LEU A 53 -1.57 3.60 15.45
N LEU A 54 -0.25 3.47 15.20
CA LEU A 54 0.75 4.22 15.97
C LEU A 54 0.70 5.73 15.66
N CYS A 55 0.25 6.08 14.46
CA CYS A 55 0.22 7.46 13.99
C CYS A 55 -1.19 7.95 13.62
N HIS A 56 -2.08 7.06 13.19
CA HIS A 56 -3.43 7.38 12.73
C HIS A 56 -4.50 6.93 13.72
N SER A 57 -5.60 7.67 13.78
CA SER A 57 -6.88 7.22 14.33
C SER A 57 -7.78 6.67 13.23
N GLY A 58 -8.79 5.88 13.62
CA GLY A 58 -9.76 5.30 12.69
C GLY A 58 -10.85 4.48 13.40
N PRO A 59 -11.70 3.76 12.63
CA PRO A 59 -12.85 3.03 13.18
C PRO A 59 -12.42 1.68 13.79
N PHE A 60 -11.57 1.74 14.81
CA PHE A 60 -11.05 0.59 15.55
C PHE A 60 -11.36 0.75 17.03
N PRO A 61 -12.62 0.52 17.46
CA PRO A 61 -13.03 0.74 18.85
C PRO A 61 -12.33 -0.19 19.86
N GLU A 62 -11.81 -1.33 19.39
CA GLU A 62 -11.00 -2.26 20.17
C GLU A 62 -9.59 -1.73 20.47
N GLU A 63 -9.08 -0.80 19.65
CA GLU A 63 -7.77 -0.18 19.79
C GLU A 63 -7.87 1.13 20.59
N ARG A 64 -7.61 1.07 21.90
CA ARG A 64 -7.82 2.20 22.82
C ARG A 64 -6.82 3.34 22.66
N PHE A 65 -5.62 3.06 22.16
CA PHE A 65 -4.52 4.02 22.06
C PHE A 65 -4.12 4.21 20.59
N GLN A 66 -4.89 5.02 19.89
CA GLN A 66 -4.63 5.37 18.50
C GLN A 66 -3.83 6.68 18.42
N GLY A 67 -2.91 6.76 17.46
CA GLY A 67 -2.10 7.96 17.25
C GLY A 67 -2.87 9.09 16.60
N THR A 68 -2.32 10.30 16.74
CA THR A 68 -2.89 11.54 16.19
C THR A 68 -1.87 12.35 15.36
N ILE A 69 -0.71 11.75 15.07
CA ILE A 69 0.33 12.38 14.23
C ILE A 69 -0.11 12.45 12.78
N GLY A 70 -0.73 11.36 12.28
CA GLY A 70 -1.32 11.29 10.96
C GLY A 70 -2.80 11.68 10.95
N PRO A 71 -3.38 11.95 9.78
CA PRO A 71 -4.81 12.23 9.65
C PRO A 71 -5.67 11.03 10.07
N ASP A 72 -6.89 11.32 10.54
CA ASP A 72 -7.90 10.30 10.82
C ASP A 72 -8.24 9.52 9.55
N LEU A 73 -8.30 8.19 9.66
CA LEU A 73 -8.61 7.29 8.55
C LEU A 73 -10.12 7.27 8.23
N ASN A 74 -10.99 7.71 9.16
CA ASN A 74 -12.41 7.84 8.86
C ASN A 74 -12.63 8.76 7.65
N GLY A 75 -13.50 8.35 6.74
CA GLY A 75 -13.81 9.11 5.54
C GLY A 75 -12.65 9.29 4.57
N VAL A 76 -11.58 8.49 4.65
CA VAL A 76 -10.43 8.63 3.74
C VAL A 76 -10.82 8.40 2.28
N ALA A 77 -11.74 7.47 2.00
CA ALA A 77 -12.22 7.21 0.65
C ALA A 77 -13.17 8.28 0.08
N ALA A 78 -13.67 9.19 0.91
CA ALA A 78 -14.36 10.39 0.45
C ALA A 78 -13.38 11.51 0.03
N ARG A 79 -12.16 11.48 0.53
CA ARG A 79 -11.13 12.50 0.27
C ARG A 79 -10.12 12.10 -0.80
N LEU A 80 -9.84 10.81 -0.95
CA LEU A 80 -8.78 10.28 -1.80
C LEU A 80 -9.29 9.08 -2.61
N SER A 81 -8.86 8.98 -3.86
CA SER A 81 -9.05 7.79 -4.69
C SER A 81 -8.14 6.64 -4.21
N GLU A 82 -8.46 5.41 -4.61
CA GLU A 82 -7.61 4.24 -4.32
C GLU A 82 -6.16 4.44 -4.77
N GLY A 83 -5.95 5.01 -5.95
CA GLY A 83 -4.62 5.30 -6.48
C GLY A 83 -3.86 6.33 -5.64
N GLN A 84 -4.54 7.33 -5.12
CA GLN A 84 -3.95 8.33 -4.23
C GLN A 84 -3.63 7.75 -2.85
N ILE A 85 -4.49 6.89 -2.31
CA ILE A 85 -4.22 6.13 -1.08
C ILE A 85 -2.99 5.23 -1.30
N ARG A 86 -2.96 4.51 -2.42
CA ARG A 86 -1.85 3.61 -2.78
C ARG A 86 -0.51 4.33 -2.80
N LEU A 87 -0.43 5.47 -3.47
CA LEU A 87 0.83 6.24 -3.52
C LEU A 87 1.29 6.68 -2.13
N ARG A 88 0.37 7.12 -1.26
CA ARG A 88 0.71 7.54 0.11
C ARG A 88 1.21 6.40 0.98
N ILE A 89 0.78 5.18 0.74
CA ILE A 89 1.29 3.99 1.43
C ILE A 89 2.62 3.53 0.82
N VAL A 90 2.69 3.45 -0.48
CA VAL A 90 3.88 2.97 -1.21
C VAL A 90 5.09 3.87 -0.99
N ASP A 91 4.90 5.17 -1.20
CA ASP A 91 5.95 6.19 -1.09
C ASP A 91 5.36 7.57 -0.77
N PRO A 92 5.09 7.87 0.49
CA PRO A 92 4.50 9.14 0.91
C PRO A 92 5.35 10.36 0.56
N SER A 93 6.66 10.20 0.42
CA SER A 93 7.56 11.31 0.06
C SER A 93 7.28 11.90 -1.32
N ARG A 94 6.60 11.16 -2.20
CA ARG A 94 6.19 11.64 -3.53
C ARG A 94 5.10 12.71 -3.46
N THR A 95 4.29 12.68 -2.41
CA THR A 95 3.23 13.67 -2.19
C THR A 95 3.59 14.71 -1.14
N ASN A 96 4.44 14.35 -0.20
CA ASN A 96 4.98 15.25 0.83
C ASN A 96 6.42 14.84 1.17
N PRO A 97 7.45 15.57 0.70
CA PRO A 97 8.86 15.26 0.97
C PRO A 97 9.21 15.24 2.48
N ASP A 98 8.46 15.98 3.30
CA ASP A 98 8.67 16.06 4.75
C ASP A 98 7.83 15.05 5.53
N SER A 99 7.22 14.08 4.84
CA SER A 99 6.38 13.07 5.47
C SER A 99 7.17 12.21 6.46
N VAL A 100 6.64 12.11 7.69
CA VAL A 100 7.13 11.16 8.71
C VAL A 100 6.56 9.75 8.53
N MET A 101 5.53 9.59 7.70
CA MET A 101 5.00 8.27 7.35
C MET A 101 6.07 7.49 6.59
N PRO A 102 6.40 6.25 6.99
CA PRO A 102 7.40 5.45 6.28
C PRO A 102 6.89 5.03 4.89
N ALA A 103 7.81 4.84 3.96
CA ALA A 103 7.50 4.19 2.69
C ALA A 103 7.32 2.69 2.94
N TYR A 104 6.11 2.17 2.74
CA TYR A 104 5.80 0.78 3.02
C TYR A 104 6.29 -0.19 1.94
N PHE A 105 6.51 0.31 0.72
CA PHE A 105 6.90 -0.54 -0.41
C PHE A 105 8.20 -0.12 -1.09
N ARG A 106 8.49 1.18 -1.18
CA ARG A 106 9.76 1.66 -1.72
C ARG A 106 10.91 1.21 -0.82
N THR A 107 11.96 0.64 -1.41
CA THR A 107 13.12 0.09 -0.69
C THR A 107 14.41 0.87 -0.93
N GLU A 108 14.45 1.72 -1.96
CA GLU A 108 15.63 2.48 -2.35
C GLU A 108 15.56 3.93 -1.88
N GLY A 109 16.72 4.54 -1.70
CA GLY A 109 16.83 5.95 -1.29
C GLY A 109 16.29 6.24 0.12
N LEU A 110 16.22 5.23 0.98
CA LEU A 110 15.78 5.35 2.37
C LEU A 110 16.96 5.57 3.29
N ALA A 111 16.78 6.46 4.30
CA ALA A 111 17.76 6.67 5.36
C ALA A 111 17.33 5.97 6.65
N ARG A 112 18.31 5.56 7.49
CA ARG A 112 18.08 5.00 8.83
C ARG A 112 17.19 3.74 8.84
N VAL A 113 17.29 2.91 7.81
CA VAL A 113 16.54 1.64 7.74
C VAL A 113 17.12 0.63 8.72
N THR A 114 16.26 0.02 9.53
CA THR A 114 16.67 -1.08 10.42
C THR A 114 17.29 -2.24 9.61
N PRO A 115 18.33 -2.91 10.12
CA PRO A 115 19.03 -3.98 9.38
C PRO A 115 18.10 -5.05 8.80
N SER A 116 17.03 -5.43 9.52
CA SER A 116 16.07 -6.45 9.10
C SER A 116 15.22 -6.07 7.89
N LEU A 117 15.07 -4.76 7.61
CA LEU A 117 14.26 -4.23 6.51
C LEU A 117 15.10 -3.65 5.36
N ARG A 118 16.43 -3.72 5.43
CA ARG A 118 17.27 -3.22 4.33
C ARG A 118 16.97 -3.97 3.03
N GLY A 119 16.61 -3.22 1.97
CA GLY A 119 16.25 -3.78 0.67
C GLY A 119 14.93 -4.57 0.65
N LYS A 120 14.13 -4.48 1.72
CA LYS A 120 12.82 -5.15 1.81
C LYS A 120 11.72 -4.15 2.09
N PRO A 121 10.53 -4.32 1.50
CA PRO A 121 9.37 -3.52 1.86
C PRO A 121 8.87 -3.86 3.26
N ILE A 122 8.18 -2.91 3.92
CA ILE A 122 7.51 -3.14 5.20
C ILE A 122 6.30 -4.06 5.00
N LEU A 123 5.53 -3.82 3.93
CA LEU A 123 4.38 -4.64 3.52
C LEU A 123 4.59 -5.17 2.11
N SER A 124 4.12 -6.38 1.85
CA SER A 124 4.09 -6.93 0.49
C SER A 124 3.05 -6.20 -0.38
N ALA A 125 3.13 -6.39 -1.70
CA ALA A 125 2.16 -5.83 -2.63
C ALA A 125 0.72 -6.27 -2.28
N GLU A 126 0.52 -7.55 -1.95
CA GLU A 126 -0.77 -8.11 -1.55
C GLU A 126 -1.30 -7.46 -0.27
N GLN A 127 -0.44 -7.29 0.73
CA GLN A 127 -0.81 -6.65 2.00
C GLN A 127 -1.21 -5.19 1.79
N ILE A 128 -0.54 -4.47 0.90
CA ILE A 128 -0.91 -3.09 0.55
C ILE A 128 -2.27 -3.07 -0.14
N GLU A 129 -2.53 -3.94 -1.11
CA GLU A 129 -3.83 -3.99 -1.77
C GLU A 129 -4.95 -4.38 -0.79
N ASP A 130 -4.70 -5.27 0.18
CA ASP A 130 -5.63 -5.58 1.25
C ASP A 130 -5.95 -4.32 2.10
N VAL A 131 -4.93 -3.57 2.51
CA VAL A 131 -5.10 -2.31 3.25
C VAL A 131 -5.91 -1.30 2.45
N ILE A 132 -5.63 -1.14 1.15
CA ILE A 132 -6.37 -0.24 0.25
C ILE A 132 -7.83 -0.69 0.15
N ALA A 133 -8.08 -1.98 0.00
CA ALA A 133 -9.44 -2.52 -0.07
C ALA A 133 -10.26 -2.16 1.17
N PHE A 134 -9.67 -2.21 2.37
CA PHE A 134 -10.34 -1.77 3.59
C PHE A 134 -10.53 -0.25 3.63
N LEU A 135 -9.47 0.54 3.40
CA LEU A 135 -9.55 1.99 3.45
C LEU A 135 -10.58 2.55 2.45
N SER A 136 -10.77 1.88 1.31
CA SER A 136 -11.77 2.25 0.30
C SER A 136 -13.23 2.07 0.78
N THR A 137 -13.45 1.35 1.89
CA THR A 137 -14.77 1.24 2.53
C THR A 137 -15.10 2.43 3.45
N LEU A 138 -14.10 3.21 3.86
CA LEU A 138 -14.22 4.31 4.82
C LEU A 138 -14.62 5.61 4.11
N LYS A 139 -15.90 5.79 3.84
CA LYS A 139 -16.51 6.95 3.18
C LYS A 139 -17.06 7.94 4.19
#